data_5ed45e5413445795e0efb0f81edcf0b2
#
_entry.id   5ed45e5413445795e0efb0f81edcf0b2
#
_cell.length_a   1.000
_cell.length_b   1.000
_cell.length_c   1.000
_cell.angle_alpha   90.00
_cell.angle_beta   90.00
_cell.angle_gamma   90.00
#
_symmetry.space_group_name_H-M   'P 1'
#
loop_
_entity.id
_entity.type
_entity.pdbx_description
1 polymer ?
#
loop_
_entity_poly.entity_id
_entity_poly.type
_entity_poly.pdbx_seq_one_letter_code
_entity_poly.pdbx_strand_id
1 'polypeptide(L)'
;MENLFSKKVPLYYETEESQLILGDCFKILTKMEPESVDMIFADPPYFLSNDGITCQGGKMVSVNKGSWDKLSESGTSVEEKHKFNRKWIKLCKKVLKPNGTIWISGTLHNIYSIGMALEQEGFKIINNITWQKTNSPPNLACRCFAHSTETILWAKKNEKKSRHFFDYQKMKEMNDGKQMKDVWTGALTKPLEKTEGK
;
A
#
# COMPACT_ATOMS: atom_id res chain seq x y z
N MET A 1 6.90 5.74 -24.47
CA MET A 1 6.85 6.07 -23.03
C MET A 1 7.89 7.13 -22.72
N GLU A 2 7.53 8.18 -21.96
CA GLU A 2 8.52 9.11 -21.41
C GLU A 2 9.54 8.35 -20.57
N ASN A 3 10.80 8.75 -20.61
CA ASN A 3 11.85 8.07 -19.84
C ASN A 3 11.66 8.40 -18.35
N LEU A 4 11.07 7.46 -17.61
CA LEU A 4 10.81 7.62 -16.18
C LEU A 4 12.07 7.54 -15.31
N PHE A 5 13.22 7.17 -15.87
CA PHE A 5 14.42 6.91 -15.11
C PHE A 5 15.62 7.76 -15.60
N SER A 6 16.28 8.42 -14.66
CA SER A 6 17.53 9.14 -14.89
C SER A 6 18.73 8.21 -15.15
N LYS A 7 18.61 6.94 -14.76
CA LYS A 7 19.65 5.90 -14.91
C LYS A 7 19.02 4.57 -15.31
N LYS A 8 19.74 3.76 -16.06
CA LYS A 8 19.29 2.43 -16.47
C LYS A 8 18.88 1.58 -15.27
N VAL A 9 17.69 0.99 -15.31
CA VAL A 9 17.17 0.00 -14.36
C VAL A 9 16.98 -1.33 -15.07
N PRO A 10 17.23 -2.48 -14.40
CA PRO A 10 16.94 -3.78 -14.99
C PRO A 10 15.44 -3.99 -15.07
N LEU A 11 14.91 -4.16 -16.26
CA LEU A 11 13.54 -4.56 -16.50
C LEU A 11 13.43 -6.08 -16.37
N TYR A 12 12.42 -6.55 -15.64
CA TYR A 12 12.09 -7.97 -15.55
C TYR A 12 11.15 -8.38 -16.70
N TYR A 13 10.22 -7.51 -17.03
CA TYR A 13 9.26 -7.70 -18.12
C TYR A 13 8.79 -6.35 -18.65
N GLU A 14 8.51 -6.25 -19.95
CA GLU A 14 8.04 -5.02 -20.59
C GLU A 14 7.01 -5.33 -21.68
N THR A 15 6.01 -4.46 -21.78
CA THR A 15 5.06 -4.38 -22.89
C THR A 15 5.02 -2.93 -23.41
N GLU A 16 4.19 -2.67 -24.42
CA GLU A 16 3.98 -1.30 -24.90
C GLU A 16 3.41 -0.37 -23.82
N GLU A 17 2.64 -0.93 -22.87
CA GLU A 17 1.90 -0.17 -21.85
C GLU A 17 2.48 -0.31 -20.43
N SER A 18 3.34 -1.29 -20.17
CA SER A 18 3.78 -1.58 -18.80
C SER A 18 5.22 -2.05 -18.72
N GLN A 19 5.87 -1.70 -17.61
CA GLN A 19 7.22 -2.15 -17.25
C GLN A 19 7.20 -2.78 -15.86
N LEU A 20 7.68 -4.01 -15.73
CA LEU A 20 7.86 -4.69 -14.46
C LEU A 20 9.34 -4.69 -14.08
N ILE A 21 9.64 -4.17 -12.90
CA ILE A 21 10.98 -4.04 -12.38
C ILE A 21 11.10 -4.85 -11.08
N LEU A 22 12.01 -5.81 -11.07
CA LEU A 22 12.33 -6.56 -9.87
C LEU A 22 13.52 -5.91 -9.16
N GLY A 23 13.31 -5.44 -7.93
CA GLY A 23 14.39 -4.81 -7.16
C GLY A 23 13.94 -4.13 -5.88
N ASP A 24 14.91 -3.62 -5.15
CA ASP A 24 14.71 -2.80 -3.96
C ASP A 24 14.09 -1.45 -4.34
N CYS A 25 12.89 -1.17 -3.84
CA CYS A 25 12.14 0.05 -4.15
C CYS A 25 12.91 1.33 -3.77
N PHE A 26 13.72 1.33 -2.72
CA PHE A 26 14.55 2.48 -2.36
C PHE A 26 15.57 2.80 -3.46
N LYS A 27 16.20 1.75 -4.01
CA LYS A 27 17.18 1.92 -5.09
C LYS A 27 16.52 2.31 -6.41
N ILE A 28 15.31 1.79 -6.68
CA ILE A 28 14.57 2.10 -7.90
C ILE A 28 14.04 3.54 -7.85
N LEU A 29 13.31 3.92 -6.80
CA LEU A 29 12.74 5.26 -6.64
C LEU A 29 13.79 6.38 -6.66
N THR A 30 15.02 6.13 -6.16
CA THR A 30 16.09 7.12 -6.24
C THR A 30 16.56 7.40 -7.66
N LYS A 31 16.39 6.45 -8.60
CA LYS A 31 16.77 6.58 -10.01
C LYS A 31 15.65 7.15 -10.89
N MET A 32 14.43 7.27 -10.35
CA MET A 32 13.32 7.86 -11.07
C MET A 32 13.45 9.37 -11.14
N GLU A 33 12.99 9.93 -12.25
CA GLU A 33 12.91 11.37 -12.43
C GLU A 33 11.94 11.98 -11.41
N PRO A 34 12.25 13.15 -10.84
CA PRO A 34 11.31 13.88 -10.02
C PRO A 34 10.04 14.23 -10.79
N GLU A 35 8.90 14.21 -10.12
CA GLU A 35 7.61 14.64 -10.68
C GLU A 35 7.23 13.95 -12.00
N SER A 36 7.57 12.67 -12.13
CA SER A 36 7.33 11.85 -13.33
C SER A 36 6.08 10.97 -13.24
N VAL A 37 5.51 10.78 -12.05
CA VAL A 37 4.44 9.81 -11.79
C VAL A 37 3.14 10.51 -11.40
N ASP A 38 2.04 10.14 -12.04
CA ASP A 38 0.71 10.72 -11.75
C ASP A 38 0.03 10.07 -10.55
N MET A 39 0.23 8.76 -10.36
CA MET A 39 -0.36 8.00 -9.26
C MET A 39 0.62 6.93 -8.76
N ILE A 40 0.64 6.73 -7.45
CA ILE A 40 1.33 5.62 -6.81
C ILE A 40 0.30 4.78 -6.07
N PHE A 41 0.28 3.47 -6.32
CA PHE A 41 -0.37 2.50 -5.45
C PHE A 41 0.71 1.66 -4.77
N ALA A 42 0.76 1.67 -3.45
CA ALA A 42 1.77 1.00 -2.66
C ALA A 42 1.14 -0.03 -1.72
N ASP A 43 1.69 -1.24 -1.74
CA ASP A 43 1.39 -2.33 -0.80
C ASP A 43 2.67 -2.67 -0.01
N PRO A 44 3.02 -1.87 1.02
CA PRO A 44 4.27 -2.00 1.75
C PRO A 44 4.25 -3.20 2.70
N PRO A 45 5.41 -3.62 3.26
CA PRO A 45 5.43 -4.62 4.32
C PRO A 45 4.52 -4.26 5.49
N TYR A 46 3.73 -5.24 5.97
CA TYR A 46 2.80 -5.04 7.09
C TYR A 46 3.43 -5.38 8.44
N PHE A 47 4.65 -5.93 8.43
CA PHE A 47 5.39 -6.36 9.62
C PHE A 47 4.60 -7.38 10.47
N LEU A 48 4.00 -8.36 9.80
CA LEU A 48 3.21 -9.43 10.41
C LEU A 48 4.04 -10.63 10.86
N SER A 49 5.29 -10.72 10.41
CA SER A 49 6.20 -11.83 10.68
C SER A 49 6.70 -11.78 12.13
N ASN A 50 5.89 -12.31 13.07
CA ASN A 50 6.11 -12.31 14.52
C ASN A 50 6.09 -13.72 15.12
N ASP A 51 6.38 -14.76 14.30
CA ASP A 51 6.38 -16.17 14.65
C ASP A 51 5.01 -16.72 15.13
N GLY A 52 3.94 -15.95 14.88
CA GLY A 52 2.57 -16.37 15.17
C GLY A 52 1.99 -17.33 14.15
N ILE A 53 0.76 -17.75 14.39
CA ILE A 53 -0.02 -18.63 13.52
C ILE A 53 -1.37 -17.98 13.18
N THR A 54 -1.88 -18.32 11.99
CA THR A 54 -3.21 -17.91 11.52
C THR A 54 -3.93 -19.09 10.88
N CYS A 55 -5.22 -18.93 10.59
CA CYS A 55 -6.01 -19.92 9.86
C CYS A 55 -6.15 -19.50 8.38
N GLN A 56 -5.81 -20.40 7.47
CA GLN A 56 -6.02 -20.20 6.04
C GLN A 56 -6.70 -21.46 5.44
N GLY A 57 -7.91 -21.31 4.93
CA GLY A 57 -8.67 -22.44 4.36
C GLY A 57 -8.90 -23.59 5.35
N GLY A 58 -9.11 -23.30 6.65
CA GLY A 58 -9.29 -24.30 7.70
C GLY A 58 -8.00 -24.92 8.23
N LYS A 59 -6.83 -24.55 7.72
CA LYS A 59 -5.51 -25.03 8.16
C LYS A 59 -4.76 -23.96 8.94
N MET A 60 -4.07 -24.38 10.00
CA MET A 60 -3.16 -23.50 10.74
C MET A 60 -1.87 -23.31 9.92
N VAL A 61 -1.50 -22.05 9.68
CA VAL A 61 -0.30 -21.69 8.93
C VAL A 61 0.49 -20.63 9.67
N SER A 62 1.81 -20.58 9.45
CA SER A 62 2.65 -19.51 9.97
C SER A 62 2.29 -18.16 9.33
N VAL A 63 2.34 -17.09 10.13
CA VAL A 63 2.18 -15.72 9.62
C VAL A 63 3.47 -15.17 9.01
N ASN A 64 4.60 -15.85 9.15
CA ASN A 64 5.89 -15.40 8.63
C ASN A 64 5.85 -15.32 7.10
N LYS A 65 6.16 -14.13 6.57
CA LYS A 65 6.15 -13.81 5.13
C LYS A 65 7.55 -13.80 4.50
N GLY A 66 8.58 -13.86 5.34
CA GLY A 66 9.98 -13.81 4.92
C GLY A 66 10.76 -12.66 5.57
N SER A 67 12.05 -12.60 5.29
CA SER A 67 12.96 -11.58 5.87
C SER A 67 12.59 -10.13 5.49
N TRP A 68 11.94 -9.94 4.36
CA TRP A 68 11.49 -8.63 3.90
C TRP A 68 10.38 -8.01 4.78
N ASP A 69 9.66 -8.81 5.54
CA ASP A 69 8.60 -8.39 6.47
C ASP A 69 9.09 -8.21 7.91
N LYS A 70 10.42 -8.26 8.13
CA LYS A 70 11.10 -7.98 9.39
C LYS A 70 12.23 -6.98 9.14
N LEU A 71 12.38 -5.96 9.96
CA LEU A 71 13.49 -4.99 9.85
C LEU A 71 14.74 -5.43 10.65
N SER A 72 14.57 -6.32 11.62
CA SER A 72 15.66 -6.89 12.40
C SER A 72 15.34 -8.34 12.82
N GLU A 73 16.33 -9.11 13.21
CA GLU A 73 16.16 -10.48 13.73
C GLU A 73 15.38 -10.53 15.04
N SER A 74 15.51 -9.50 15.87
CA SER A 74 14.79 -9.35 17.14
C SER A 74 13.33 -8.86 16.98
N GLY A 75 12.87 -8.65 15.75
CA GLY A 75 11.58 -8.08 15.42
C GLY A 75 11.70 -6.63 14.93
N THR A 76 10.58 -5.96 14.76
CA THR A 76 10.52 -4.59 14.24
C THR A 76 9.98 -3.66 15.33
N SER A 77 10.82 -2.76 15.83
CA SER A 77 10.38 -1.74 16.79
C SER A 77 9.45 -0.71 16.12
N VAL A 78 8.71 0.05 16.94
CA VAL A 78 7.83 1.12 16.44
C VAL A 78 8.63 2.19 15.73
N GLU A 79 9.79 2.55 16.28
CA GLU A 79 10.70 3.57 15.74
C GLU A 79 11.31 3.14 14.41
N GLU A 80 11.78 1.90 14.29
CA GLU A 80 12.33 1.34 13.06
C GLU A 80 11.27 1.30 11.95
N LYS A 81 10.07 0.82 12.28
CA LYS A 81 8.92 0.82 11.37
C LYS A 81 8.61 2.23 10.86
N HIS A 82 8.54 3.20 11.77
CA HIS A 82 8.24 4.57 11.41
C HIS A 82 9.34 5.20 10.55
N LYS A 83 10.59 4.97 10.89
CA LYS A 83 11.75 5.43 10.08
C LYS A 83 11.75 4.82 8.68
N PHE A 84 11.44 3.53 8.57
CA PHE A 84 11.27 2.85 7.30
C PHE A 84 10.16 3.50 6.47
N ASN A 85 8.97 3.69 7.05
CA ASN A 85 7.81 4.27 6.37
C ASN A 85 8.12 5.70 5.89
N ARG A 86 8.69 6.54 6.72
CA ARG A 86 9.10 7.89 6.31
C ARG A 86 10.06 7.90 5.14
N LYS A 87 11.03 6.98 5.12
CA LYS A 87 12.06 6.92 4.09
C LYS A 87 11.49 6.65 2.70
N TRP A 88 10.65 5.63 2.54
CA TRP A 88 10.07 5.33 1.23
C TRP A 88 8.98 6.34 0.82
N ILE A 89 8.17 6.85 1.75
CA ILE A 89 7.16 7.89 1.49
C ILE A 89 7.82 9.17 0.99
N LYS A 90 8.96 9.56 1.56
CA LYS A 90 9.75 10.69 1.07
C LYS A 90 10.22 10.51 -0.38
N LEU A 91 10.63 9.30 -0.76
CA LEU A 91 11.00 9.00 -2.15
C LEU A 91 9.78 9.03 -3.07
N CYS A 92 8.65 8.50 -2.63
CA CYS A 92 7.39 8.62 -3.36
C CYS A 92 6.99 10.08 -3.60
N LYS A 93 7.15 10.94 -2.60
CA LYS A 93 6.89 12.39 -2.76
C LYS A 93 7.75 13.03 -3.83
N LYS A 94 9.03 12.63 -3.91
CA LYS A 94 9.97 13.15 -4.93
C LYS A 94 9.47 12.84 -6.34
N VAL A 95 9.06 11.59 -6.59
CA VAL A 95 8.70 11.14 -7.95
C VAL A 95 7.26 11.47 -8.34
N LEU A 96 6.38 11.72 -7.38
CA LEU A 96 4.99 12.07 -7.61
C LEU A 96 4.88 13.49 -8.17
N LYS A 97 4.11 13.69 -9.24
CA LYS A 97 3.78 15.00 -9.79
C LYS A 97 3.06 15.89 -8.77
N PRO A 98 3.04 17.23 -8.93
CA PRO A 98 2.34 18.15 -8.01
C PRO A 98 0.86 17.80 -7.78
N ASN A 99 0.16 17.38 -8.84
CA ASN A 99 -1.25 16.98 -8.81
C ASN A 99 -1.47 15.47 -8.61
N GLY A 100 -0.39 14.70 -8.49
CA GLY A 100 -0.45 13.26 -8.32
C GLY A 100 -0.98 12.84 -6.96
N THR A 101 -1.44 11.59 -6.88
CA THR A 101 -1.96 10.99 -5.65
C THR A 101 -1.22 9.71 -5.29
N ILE A 102 -1.21 9.40 -4.00
CA ILE A 102 -0.67 8.15 -3.47
C ILE A 102 -1.76 7.40 -2.72
N TRP A 103 -1.83 6.10 -2.97
CA TRP A 103 -2.74 5.14 -2.35
C TRP A 103 -1.91 4.08 -1.66
N ILE A 104 -2.13 3.85 -0.39
CA ILE A 104 -1.31 2.94 0.42
C ILE A 104 -2.21 1.99 1.18
N SER A 105 -2.11 0.69 0.88
CA SER A 105 -2.79 -0.36 1.62
C SER A 105 -2.06 -0.67 2.93
N GLY A 106 -2.80 -1.14 3.92
CA GLY A 106 -2.22 -1.55 5.18
C GLY A 106 -3.21 -2.10 6.17
N THR A 107 -2.68 -2.77 7.18
CA THR A 107 -3.42 -3.26 8.34
C THR A 107 -3.13 -2.41 9.57
N LEU A 108 -3.83 -2.68 10.67
CA LEU A 108 -3.61 -1.99 11.96
C LEU A 108 -2.13 -2.02 12.43
N HIS A 109 -1.35 -3.00 11.97
CA HIS A 109 0.05 -3.16 12.39
C HIS A 109 1.00 -2.11 11.79
N ASN A 110 0.60 -1.47 10.68
CA ASN A 110 1.45 -0.50 9.98
C ASN A 110 0.75 0.81 9.62
N ILE A 111 -0.56 0.81 9.40
CA ILE A 111 -1.27 1.95 8.80
C ILE A 111 -1.19 3.24 9.62
N TYR A 112 -1.15 3.17 10.94
CA TYR A 112 -1.01 4.35 11.79
C TYR A 112 0.34 5.03 11.63
N SER A 113 1.41 4.22 11.52
CA SER A 113 2.75 4.73 11.23
C SER A 113 2.83 5.35 9.83
N ILE A 114 2.17 4.75 8.84
CA ILE A 114 2.07 5.28 7.48
C ILE A 114 1.33 6.62 7.47
N GLY A 115 0.18 6.72 8.16
CA GLY A 115 -0.59 7.96 8.25
C GLY A 115 0.22 9.10 8.83
N MET A 116 0.90 8.86 9.97
CA MET A 116 1.80 9.84 10.58
C MET A 116 2.97 10.21 9.64
N ALA A 117 3.58 9.24 8.97
CA ALA A 117 4.66 9.47 8.04
C ALA A 117 4.23 10.32 6.83
N LEU A 118 3.03 10.08 6.29
CA LEU A 118 2.45 10.89 5.21
C LEU A 118 2.35 12.36 5.62
N GLU A 119 1.79 12.67 6.77
CA GLU A 119 1.65 14.04 7.25
C GLU A 119 3.02 14.69 7.50
N GLN A 120 3.96 13.99 8.14
CA GLN A 120 5.31 14.47 8.40
C GLN A 120 6.10 14.73 7.11
N GLU A 121 5.92 13.93 6.08
CA GLU A 121 6.54 14.14 4.77
C GLU A 121 5.76 15.14 3.89
N GLY A 122 4.72 15.80 4.43
CA GLY A 122 4.00 16.88 3.77
C GLY A 122 2.99 16.40 2.74
N PHE A 123 2.31 15.30 3.01
CA PHE A 123 1.10 14.90 2.33
C PHE A 123 -0.15 15.35 3.11
N LYS A 124 -1.25 15.49 2.41
CA LYS A 124 -2.59 15.63 2.97
C LYS A 124 -3.37 14.37 2.68
N ILE A 125 -3.81 13.66 3.72
CA ILE A 125 -4.72 12.52 3.59
C ILE A 125 -6.09 13.06 3.13
N ILE A 126 -6.63 12.48 2.07
CA ILE A 126 -7.93 12.81 1.48
C ILE A 126 -9.00 11.91 2.06
N ASN A 127 -8.79 10.59 2.00
CA ASN A 127 -9.68 9.59 2.58
C ASN A 127 -8.90 8.49 3.29
N ASN A 128 -9.54 7.95 4.31
CA ASN A 128 -9.24 6.68 4.92
C ASN A 128 -10.30 5.68 4.43
N ILE A 129 -9.96 4.89 3.41
CA ILE A 129 -10.87 3.93 2.82
C ILE A 129 -10.78 2.62 3.60
N THR A 130 -11.93 2.11 4.03
CA THR A 130 -12.02 0.81 4.71
C THR A 130 -12.44 -0.26 3.73
N TRP A 131 -11.57 -1.22 3.45
CA TRP A 131 -11.95 -2.43 2.75
C TRP A 131 -12.49 -3.45 3.74
N GLN A 132 -13.81 -3.71 3.68
CA GLN A 132 -14.50 -4.72 4.47
C GLN A 132 -14.45 -6.06 3.75
N LYS A 133 -13.78 -7.03 4.36
CA LYS A 133 -13.66 -8.40 3.84
C LYS A 133 -14.90 -9.22 4.14
N THR A 134 -15.53 -9.79 3.13
CA THR A 134 -16.73 -10.63 3.31
C THR A 134 -16.41 -12.03 3.85
N ASN A 135 -15.16 -12.47 3.74
CA ASN A 135 -14.68 -13.81 4.11
C ASN A 135 -13.40 -13.76 4.96
N SER A 136 -13.36 -12.85 5.95
CA SER A 136 -12.22 -12.73 6.85
C SER A 136 -12.00 -14.02 7.66
N PRO A 137 -10.72 -14.40 7.94
CA PRO A 137 -10.43 -15.54 8.80
C PRO A 137 -10.89 -15.26 10.25
N PRO A 138 -11.27 -16.31 11.00
CA PRO A 138 -11.64 -16.18 12.40
C PRO A 138 -10.43 -15.81 13.26
N ASN A 139 -10.69 -15.16 14.40
CA ASN A 139 -9.68 -14.97 15.43
C ASN A 139 -9.56 -16.25 16.28
N LEU A 140 -8.46 -16.97 16.11
CA LEU A 140 -8.24 -18.25 16.79
C LEU A 140 -8.09 -18.11 18.31
N ALA A 141 -7.57 -16.98 18.78
CA ALA A 141 -7.38 -16.73 20.22
C ALA A 141 -8.69 -16.36 20.95
N CYS A 142 -9.75 -16.00 20.22
CA CYS A 142 -11.05 -15.56 20.76
C CYS A 142 -10.95 -14.43 21.80
N ARG A 143 -9.93 -13.57 21.71
CA ARG A 143 -9.66 -12.49 22.66
C ARG A 143 -9.83 -11.08 22.10
N CYS A 144 -10.13 -10.96 20.80
CA CYS A 144 -10.46 -9.72 20.13
C CYS A 144 -11.42 -10.00 18.97
N PHE A 145 -11.95 -8.95 18.37
CA PHE A 145 -12.77 -9.08 17.18
C PHE A 145 -11.96 -9.66 16.01
N ALA A 146 -12.61 -10.36 15.09
CA ALA A 146 -11.98 -10.81 13.86
C ALA A 146 -11.54 -9.61 13.01
N HIS A 147 -10.32 -9.68 12.46
CA HIS A 147 -9.77 -8.62 11.61
C HIS A 147 -10.41 -8.66 10.23
N SER A 148 -11.61 -8.13 10.11
CA SER A 148 -12.43 -8.16 8.90
C SER A 148 -12.20 -6.96 7.97
N THR A 149 -11.28 -6.06 8.31
CA THR A 149 -11.01 -4.87 7.51
C THR A 149 -9.52 -4.69 7.22
N GLU A 150 -9.24 -4.03 6.11
CA GLU A 150 -7.96 -3.39 5.82
C GLU A 150 -8.20 -1.92 5.48
N THR A 151 -7.16 -1.13 5.55
CA THR A 151 -7.23 0.31 5.31
C THR A 151 -6.44 0.68 4.07
N ILE A 152 -7.00 1.58 3.25
CA ILE A 152 -6.28 2.21 2.15
C ILE A 152 -6.28 3.72 2.41
N LEU A 153 -5.11 4.30 2.66
CA LEU A 153 -4.95 5.74 2.76
C LEU A 153 -4.77 6.34 1.38
N TRP A 154 -5.66 7.26 1.01
CA TRP A 154 -5.54 8.06 -0.19
C TRP A 154 -5.07 9.45 0.17
N ALA A 155 -3.94 9.88 -0.39
CA ALA A 155 -3.31 11.15 -0.06
C ALA A 155 -2.77 11.87 -1.30
N LYS A 156 -2.52 13.17 -1.16
CA LYS A 156 -1.88 14.04 -2.15
C LYS A 156 -0.81 14.90 -1.50
N LYS A 157 0.08 15.54 -2.29
CA LYS A 157 0.98 16.57 -1.76
C LYS A 157 0.18 17.70 -1.08
N ASN A 158 0.60 18.11 0.12
CA ASN A 158 -0.05 19.21 0.85
C ASN A 158 0.50 20.58 0.39
N GLU A 159 0.21 20.91 -0.86
CA GLU A 159 0.62 22.15 -1.50
C GLU A 159 -0.61 22.98 -1.91
N LYS A 160 -0.58 24.30 -1.74
CA LYS A 160 -1.73 25.18 -2.01
C LYS A 160 -2.25 25.04 -3.45
N LYS A 161 -1.37 24.79 -4.42
CA LYS A 161 -1.71 24.63 -5.83
C LYS A 161 -2.02 23.19 -6.26
N SER A 162 -1.83 22.20 -5.39
CA SER A 162 -2.06 20.79 -5.71
C SER A 162 -3.56 20.52 -5.86
N ARG A 163 -3.96 20.15 -7.07
CA ARG A 163 -5.34 19.76 -7.42
C ARG A 163 -5.31 18.37 -8.02
N HIS A 164 -5.64 17.37 -7.20
CA HIS A 164 -5.73 16.01 -7.69
C HIS A 164 -6.95 15.83 -8.59
N PHE A 165 -6.85 14.91 -9.55
CA PHE A 165 -7.97 14.49 -10.37
C PHE A 165 -8.88 13.54 -9.58
N PHE A 166 -10.20 13.75 -9.69
CA PHE A 166 -11.24 12.86 -9.20
C PHE A 166 -12.47 12.96 -10.10
N ASP A 167 -12.77 11.87 -10.80
CA ASP A 167 -13.95 11.82 -11.68
C ASP A 167 -15.19 11.49 -10.86
N TYR A 168 -15.79 12.53 -10.30
CA TYR A 168 -16.98 12.41 -9.45
C TYR A 168 -18.17 11.77 -10.17
N GLN A 169 -18.38 12.11 -11.45
CA GLN A 169 -19.51 11.60 -12.23
C GLN A 169 -19.34 10.12 -12.51
N LYS A 170 -18.16 9.70 -12.94
CA LYS A 170 -17.84 8.30 -13.16
C LYS A 170 -17.99 7.46 -11.88
N MET A 171 -17.54 7.99 -10.75
CA MET A 171 -17.69 7.31 -9.46
C MET A 171 -19.17 7.17 -9.06
N LYS A 172 -20.02 8.15 -9.36
CA LYS A 172 -21.47 8.04 -9.17
C LYS A 172 -22.12 7.00 -10.08
N GLU A 173 -21.75 6.97 -11.35
CA GLU A 173 -22.24 5.96 -12.30
C GLU A 173 -21.93 4.54 -11.80
N MET A 174 -20.70 4.31 -11.31
CA MET A 174 -20.26 3.03 -10.74
C MET A 174 -20.99 2.64 -9.45
N ASN A 175 -21.67 3.58 -8.81
CA ASN A 175 -22.39 3.39 -7.55
C ASN A 175 -23.90 3.71 -7.71
N ASP A 176 -24.52 3.22 -8.77
CA ASP A 176 -25.96 3.36 -9.04
C ASP A 176 -26.48 4.81 -8.95
N GLY A 177 -25.72 5.75 -9.46
CA GLY A 177 -26.05 7.19 -9.44
C GLY A 177 -25.89 7.87 -8.10
N LYS A 178 -25.39 7.19 -7.07
CA LYS A 178 -25.16 7.74 -5.72
C LYS A 178 -23.68 8.05 -5.50
N GLN A 179 -23.40 9.02 -4.63
CA GLN A 179 -22.03 9.30 -4.23
C GLN A 179 -21.39 8.06 -3.59
N MET A 180 -20.20 7.68 -4.10
CA MET A 180 -19.42 6.56 -3.54
C MET A 180 -18.91 6.92 -2.16
N LYS A 181 -18.97 5.96 -1.25
CA LYS A 181 -18.49 6.07 0.13
C LYS A 181 -17.10 5.45 0.26
N ASP A 182 -16.47 5.69 1.39
CA ASP A 182 -15.14 5.21 1.73
C ASP A 182 -15.12 3.84 2.47
N VAL A 183 -16.24 3.13 2.45
CA VAL A 183 -16.33 1.72 2.85
C VAL A 183 -16.59 0.87 1.63
N TRP A 184 -15.61 0.04 1.28
CA TRP A 184 -15.67 -0.85 0.13
C TRP A 184 -15.74 -2.30 0.59
N THR A 185 -16.69 -3.06 0.07
CA THR A 185 -16.91 -4.45 0.44
C THR A 185 -16.41 -5.38 -0.66
N GLY A 186 -15.62 -6.36 -0.27
CA GLY A 186 -15.05 -7.33 -1.21
C GLY A 186 -14.49 -8.56 -0.53
N ALA A 187 -14.38 -9.66 -1.27
CA ALA A 187 -13.77 -10.88 -0.77
C ALA A 187 -12.24 -10.81 -0.84
N LEU A 188 -11.57 -11.60 0.00
CA LEU A 188 -10.16 -11.92 -0.16
C LEU A 188 -9.93 -12.71 -1.46
N THR A 189 -8.73 -12.58 -2.02
CA THR A 189 -8.28 -13.33 -3.20
C THR A 189 -8.51 -14.82 -3.03
N LYS A 190 -9.15 -15.44 -4.02
CA LYS A 190 -9.42 -16.88 -4.02
C LYS A 190 -8.11 -17.67 -4.14
N PRO A 191 -8.06 -18.92 -3.61
CA PRO A 191 -6.83 -19.74 -3.70
C PRO A 191 -6.30 -19.93 -5.12
N LEU A 192 -7.20 -20.06 -6.12
CA LEU A 192 -6.84 -20.21 -7.54
C LEU A 192 -6.24 -18.95 -8.18
N GLU A 193 -6.41 -17.78 -7.56
CA GLU A 193 -5.85 -16.51 -8.02
C GLU A 193 -4.48 -16.22 -7.40
N LYS A 194 -4.05 -17.07 -6.45
CA LYS A 194 -2.76 -16.92 -5.78
C LYS A 194 -1.65 -17.56 -6.60
N THR A 195 -0.59 -16.82 -6.84
CA THR A 195 0.64 -17.37 -7.41
C THR A 195 1.43 -18.14 -6.35
N GLU A 196 2.26 -19.09 -6.78
CA GLU A 196 3.16 -19.81 -5.87
C GLU A 196 4.06 -18.83 -5.11
N GLY A 197 4.23 -19.09 -3.80
CA GLY A 197 5.06 -18.27 -2.92
C GLY A 197 4.39 -17.05 -2.31
N LYS A 198 3.08 -16.90 -2.44
CA LYS A 198 2.31 -15.80 -1.80
C LYS A 198 1.18 -16.32 -0.91
#